data_089ccdf86b5231a913d6418116dae5b3
#
_entry.id   089ccdf86b5231a913d6418116dae5b3
#
_cell.length_a   1.000
_cell.length_b   1.000
_cell.length_c   1.000
_cell.angle_alpha   90.00
_cell.angle_beta   90.00
_cell.angle_gamma   90.00
#
_symmetry.space_group_name_H-M   'P 1'
#
loop_
_entity.id
_entity.type
_entity.pdbx_description
1 polymer ?
#
loop_
_entity_poly.entity_id
_entity_poly.type
_entity_poly.pdbx_seq_one_letter_code
_entity_poly.pdbx_strand_id
1 'polypeptide(L)'
;SSAASDVYKRQEALYPNVTALYGKIKLGDEMNLISNLDCVVSMDSLVMHLASLMATPTVSVWGATHPGLGFLGYGFGQEGVLQTDFACRPCSVYGKKPCKYGDYRCIWSIEPQMILDRVERLVGKTE
;
A
#
# COMPACT_ATOMS: atom_id res chain seq x y z
N SER A 1 16.43 -1.07 5.04
CA SER A 1 17.45 -2.14 5.17
C SER A 1 18.03 -2.48 3.79
N SER A 2 19.26 -2.96 3.74
CA SER A 2 19.95 -3.35 2.49
C SER A 2 19.15 -4.38 1.67
N ALA A 3 18.52 -5.34 2.34
CA ALA A 3 17.71 -6.39 1.69
C ALA A 3 16.52 -5.83 0.89
N ALA A 4 15.82 -4.82 1.41
CA ALA A 4 14.71 -4.20 0.68
C ALA A 4 15.20 -3.44 -0.56
N SER A 5 16.32 -2.72 -0.45
CA SER A 5 16.89 -2.00 -1.59
C SER A 5 17.36 -2.95 -2.70
N ASP A 6 17.86 -4.13 -2.35
CA ASP A 6 18.29 -5.14 -3.31
C ASP A 6 17.12 -5.75 -4.08
N VAL A 7 15.97 -5.93 -3.41
CA VAL A 7 14.73 -6.37 -4.08
C VAL A 7 14.29 -5.34 -5.13
N TYR A 8 14.25 -4.06 -4.79
CA TYR A 8 13.84 -3.01 -5.75
C TYR A 8 14.78 -2.88 -6.94
N LYS A 9 16.09 -2.95 -6.72
CA LYS A 9 17.08 -2.95 -7.79
C LYS A 9 16.91 -4.15 -8.73
N ARG A 10 16.63 -5.32 -8.17
CA ARG A 10 16.39 -6.52 -8.95
C ARG A 10 15.12 -6.40 -9.81
N GLN A 11 14.05 -5.84 -9.27
CA GLN A 11 12.82 -5.59 -10.03
C GLN A 11 13.05 -4.62 -11.19
N GLU A 12 13.76 -3.51 -10.94
CA GLU A 12 14.12 -2.54 -11.98
C GLU A 12 14.96 -3.18 -13.10
N ALA A 13 15.89 -4.08 -12.74
CA ALA A 13 16.73 -4.78 -13.72
C ALA A 13 15.95 -5.80 -14.58
N LEU A 14 14.90 -6.41 -14.01
CA LEU A 14 14.12 -7.45 -14.70
C LEU A 14 12.97 -6.88 -15.54
N TYR A 15 12.45 -5.71 -15.21
CA TYR A 15 11.25 -5.16 -15.83
C TYR A 15 11.51 -3.72 -16.33
N PRO A 16 11.48 -3.49 -17.65
CA PRO A 16 11.82 -2.17 -18.23
C PRO A 16 10.83 -1.05 -17.87
N ASN A 17 9.62 -1.42 -17.44
CA ASN A 17 8.56 -0.49 -17.00
C ASN A 17 8.57 -0.23 -15.49
N VAL A 18 9.57 -0.72 -14.77
CA VAL A 18 9.72 -0.52 -13.32
C VAL A 18 10.92 0.39 -13.06
N THR A 19 10.72 1.40 -12.25
CA THR A 19 11.77 2.32 -11.80
C THR A 19 11.85 2.32 -10.28
N ALA A 20 13.04 2.04 -9.74
CA ALA A 20 13.29 2.05 -8.32
C ALA A 20 13.77 3.44 -7.86
N LEU A 21 13.01 4.08 -6.98
CA LEU A 21 13.27 5.44 -6.49
C LEU A 21 13.84 5.48 -5.07
N TYR A 22 14.02 4.33 -4.45
CA TYR A 22 14.51 4.23 -3.07
C TYR A 22 15.83 5.00 -2.86
N GLY A 23 15.79 5.98 -1.95
CA GLY A 23 16.95 6.83 -1.63
C GLY A 23 17.39 7.81 -2.73
N LYS A 24 16.66 7.89 -3.84
CA LYS A 24 17.01 8.75 -4.98
C LYS A 24 16.32 10.11 -4.97
N ILE A 25 15.21 10.24 -4.23
CA ILE A 25 14.40 11.47 -4.20
C ILE A 25 14.15 11.93 -2.75
N LYS A 26 13.89 13.20 -2.59
CA LYS A 26 13.54 13.82 -1.30
C LYS A 26 12.03 13.81 -1.11
N LEU A 27 11.57 14.03 0.11
CA LEU A 27 10.15 14.02 0.47
C LEU A 27 9.30 14.96 -0.40
N GLY A 28 9.77 16.17 -0.70
CA GLY A 28 9.05 17.11 -1.57
C GLY A 28 8.89 16.60 -3.00
N ASP A 29 9.93 15.97 -3.54
CA ASP A 29 9.88 15.35 -4.87
C ASP A 29 9.00 14.11 -4.87
N GLU A 30 8.97 13.35 -3.77
CA GLU A 30 8.08 12.21 -3.59
C GLU A 30 6.61 12.64 -3.60
N MET A 31 6.26 13.73 -2.94
CA MET A 31 4.91 14.30 -2.97
C MET A 31 4.53 14.76 -4.38
N ASN A 32 5.43 15.44 -5.09
CA ASN A 32 5.21 15.85 -6.47
C ASN A 32 5.00 14.64 -7.39
N LEU A 33 5.80 13.58 -7.22
CA LEU A 33 5.61 12.34 -7.96
C LEU A 33 4.24 11.74 -7.68
N ILE A 34 3.88 11.56 -6.41
CA ILE A 34 2.60 10.98 -5.99
C ILE A 34 1.42 11.75 -6.59
N SER A 35 1.48 13.08 -6.63
CA SER A 35 0.41 13.92 -7.19
C SER A 35 0.19 13.72 -8.69
N ASN A 36 1.16 13.14 -9.40
CA ASN A 36 1.09 12.86 -10.83
C ASN A 36 0.87 11.38 -11.17
N LEU A 37 0.70 10.52 -10.18
CA LEU A 37 0.38 9.11 -10.41
C LEU A 37 -1.12 8.91 -10.62
N ASP A 38 -1.48 7.95 -11.45
CA ASP A 38 -2.87 7.53 -11.65
C ASP A 38 -3.41 6.77 -10.43
N CYS A 39 -2.54 6.01 -9.76
CA CYS A 39 -2.89 5.27 -8.56
C CYS A 39 -1.64 4.94 -7.74
N VAL A 40 -1.82 4.88 -6.43
CA VAL A 40 -0.81 4.41 -5.47
C VAL A 40 -1.28 3.09 -4.87
N VAL A 41 -0.38 2.13 -4.73
CA VAL A 41 -0.60 0.92 -3.93
C VAL A 41 0.31 0.99 -2.72
N SER A 42 -0.27 0.94 -1.54
CA SER A 42 0.47 1.08 -0.30
C SER A 42 -0.12 0.22 0.81
N MET A 43 0.64 -0.04 1.82
CA MET A 43 0.14 -0.53 3.09
C MET A 43 -0.23 0.64 4.01
N ASP A 44 -0.55 0.35 5.27
CA ASP A 44 -0.67 1.35 6.33
C ASP A 44 0.71 1.98 6.60
N SER A 45 1.03 3.04 5.89
CA SER A 45 2.35 3.66 5.86
C SER A 45 2.29 5.15 5.53
N LEU A 46 3.43 5.83 5.63
CA LEU A 46 3.57 7.23 5.26
C LEU A 46 3.09 7.50 3.81
N VAL A 47 3.41 6.62 2.87
CA VAL A 47 3.06 6.81 1.45
C VAL A 47 1.55 6.90 1.26
N MET A 48 0.76 6.10 1.98
CA MET A 48 -0.70 6.20 1.95
C MET A 48 -1.19 7.58 2.41
N HIS A 49 -0.61 8.12 3.47
CA HIS A 49 -0.98 9.45 3.98
C HIS A 49 -0.56 10.56 3.04
N LEU A 50 0.62 10.48 2.43
CA LEU A 50 1.05 11.43 1.40
C LEU A 50 0.10 11.41 0.19
N ALA A 51 -0.27 10.22 -0.26
CA ALA A 51 -1.23 10.06 -1.36
C ALA A 51 -2.60 10.67 -1.03
N SER A 52 -3.06 10.53 0.23
CA SER A 52 -4.31 11.15 0.66
C SER A 52 -4.25 12.68 0.64
N LEU A 53 -3.12 13.26 1.06
CA LEU A 53 -2.91 14.72 1.00
C LEU A 53 -2.85 15.23 -0.44
N MET A 54 -2.34 14.44 -1.36
CA MET A 54 -2.27 14.78 -2.79
C MET A 54 -3.56 14.42 -3.55
N ALA A 55 -4.56 13.87 -2.89
CA ALA A 55 -5.81 13.39 -3.48
C ALA A 55 -5.60 12.36 -4.59
N THR A 56 -4.50 11.58 -4.52
CA THR A 56 -4.19 10.54 -5.49
C THR A 56 -4.93 9.26 -5.14
N PRO A 57 -5.65 8.63 -6.10
CA PRO A 57 -6.34 7.36 -5.87
C PRO A 57 -5.37 6.31 -5.29
N THR A 58 -5.80 5.62 -4.23
CA THR A 58 -4.90 4.71 -3.51
C THR A 58 -5.60 3.40 -3.16
N VAL A 59 -4.96 2.29 -3.49
CA VAL A 59 -5.27 0.97 -2.93
C VAL A 59 -4.42 0.78 -1.68
N SER A 60 -5.07 0.71 -0.53
CA SER A 60 -4.41 0.45 0.75
C SER A 60 -4.64 -0.98 1.20
N VAL A 61 -3.55 -1.70 1.43
CA VAL A 61 -3.55 -3.12 1.82
C VAL A 61 -3.36 -3.23 3.33
N TRP A 62 -4.27 -3.94 3.98
CA TRP A 62 -4.31 -4.03 5.45
C TRP A 62 -4.19 -5.49 5.91
N GLY A 63 -3.26 -5.73 6.82
CA GLY A 63 -3.03 -7.04 7.42
C GLY A 63 -3.39 -7.07 8.91
N ALA A 64 -2.38 -6.99 9.77
CA ALA A 64 -2.54 -7.03 11.22
C ALA A 64 -3.25 -5.81 11.81
N THR A 65 -3.15 -4.66 11.13
CA THR A 65 -3.86 -3.42 11.47
C THR A 65 -5.24 -3.37 10.80
N HIS A 66 -6.01 -2.33 11.06
CA HIS A 66 -7.36 -2.18 10.50
C HIS A 66 -7.67 -0.70 10.25
N PRO A 67 -8.29 -0.33 9.11
CA PRO A 67 -8.65 1.06 8.85
C PRO A 67 -9.57 1.66 9.91
N GLY A 68 -10.39 0.86 10.57
CA GLY A 68 -11.25 1.27 11.68
C GLY A 68 -10.52 1.75 12.94
N LEU A 69 -9.20 1.55 13.04
CA LEU A 69 -8.37 2.12 14.10
C LEU A 69 -8.05 3.61 13.90
N GLY A 70 -8.52 4.21 12.81
CA GLY A 70 -8.32 5.63 12.52
C GLY A 70 -7.07 5.94 11.70
N PHE A 71 -6.40 4.94 11.13
CA PHE A 71 -5.18 5.12 10.35
C PHE A 71 -5.39 5.23 8.84
N LEU A 72 -6.64 5.17 8.38
CA LEU A 72 -6.93 5.39 6.95
C LEU A 72 -6.60 6.83 6.56
N GLY A 73 -6.03 7.02 5.37
CA GLY A 73 -5.68 8.35 4.86
C GLY A 73 -6.88 9.29 4.80
N TYR A 74 -6.63 10.56 5.10
CA TYR A 74 -7.67 11.59 5.13
C TYR A 74 -8.42 11.68 3.79
N GLY A 75 -9.74 11.68 3.85
CA GLY A 75 -10.58 11.76 2.66
C GLY A 75 -10.72 10.45 1.86
N PHE A 76 -10.03 9.38 2.25
CA PHE A 76 -10.20 8.08 1.60
C PHE A 76 -11.47 7.38 2.08
N GLY A 77 -12.22 6.83 1.12
CA GLY A 77 -13.34 5.93 1.36
C GLY A 77 -12.90 4.47 1.40
N GLN A 78 -13.88 3.58 1.50
CA GLN A 78 -13.65 2.14 1.57
C GLN A 78 -13.32 1.51 0.21
N GLU A 79 -13.55 2.20 -0.88
CA GLU A 79 -13.33 1.69 -2.24
C GLU A 79 -11.89 1.31 -2.54
N GLY A 80 -10.93 1.98 -1.92
CA GLY A 80 -9.50 1.68 -2.02
C GLY A 80 -8.98 0.72 -0.94
N VAL A 81 -9.79 0.38 0.05
CA VAL A 81 -9.36 -0.51 1.14
C VAL A 81 -9.40 -1.96 0.69
N LEU A 82 -8.27 -2.65 0.82
CA LEU A 82 -8.15 -4.07 0.53
C LEU A 82 -7.69 -4.82 1.79
N GLN A 83 -8.55 -5.65 2.32
CA GLN A 83 -8.34 -6.40 3.54
C GLN A 83 -9.10 -7.71 3.54
N THR A 84 -8.71 -8.63 4.41
CA THR A 84 -9.38 -9.90 4.62
C THR A 84 -10.20 -9.90 5.91
N ASP A 85 -11.24 -10.69 5.96
CA ASP A 85 -12.15 -10.77 7.11
C ASP A 85 -11.79 -11.96 8.01
N PHE A 86 -10.68 -11.81 8.76
CA PHE A 86 -10.30 -12.78 9.79
C PHE A 86 -10.62 -12.23 11.18
N ALA A 87 -11.23 -13.06 12.02
CA ALA A 87 -11.64 -12.70 13.39
C ALA A 87 -10.48 -12.25 14.30
N CYS A 88 -9.24 -12.61 13.96
CA CYS A 88 -8.06 -12.16 14.70
C CYS A 88 -7.64 -10.70 14.41
N ARG A 89 -8.27 -10.06 13.45
CA ARG A 89 -7.97 -8.68 13.06
C ARG A 89 -8.89 -7.66 13.75
N PRO A 90 -8.36 -6.51 14.18
CA PRO A 90 -6.94 -6.17 14.29
C PRO A 90 -6.27 -6.90 15.46
N CYS A 91 -5.13 -7.53 15.21
CA CYS A 91 -4.35 -8.16 16.29
C CYS A 91 -3.28 -7.23 16.87
N SER A 92 -3.04 -6.10 16.23
CA SER A 92 -2.06 -5.10 16.62
C SER A 92 -2.49 -3.71 16.16
N VAL A 93 -2.30 -2.71 17.02
CA VAL A 93 -2.57 -1.31 16.67
C VAL A 93 -1.51 -0.80 15.69
N TYR A 94 -0.25 -1.14 15.90
CA TYR A 94 0.88 -0.61 15.12
C TYR A 94 1.57 -1.68 14.25
N GLY A 95 1.00 -2.86 14.11
CA GLY A 95 1.59 -3.94 13.31
C GLY A 95 2.84 -4.58 13.90
N LYS A 96 3.16 -4.34 15.17
CA LYS A 96 4.42 -4.76 15.81
C LYS A 96 4.34 -6.13 16.50
N LYS A 97 3.16 -6.66 16.72
CA LYS A 97 3.00 -7.98 17.33
C LYS A 97 3.23 -9.08 16.31
N PRO A 98 3.95 -10.15 16.67
CA PRO A 98 4.06 -11.32 15.79
C PRO A 98 2.69 -11.97 15.61
N CYS A 99 2.48 -12.62 14.46
CA CYS A 99 1.25 -13.34 14.19
C CYS A 99 1.09 -14.49 15.17
N LYS A 100 -0.05 -14.54 15.88
CA LYS A 100 -0.34 -15.59 16.87
C LYS A 100 -0.44 -16.99 16.23
N TYR A 101 -0.77 -17.07 14.94
CA TYR A 101 -0.84 -18.32 14.18
C TYR A 101 0.45 -18.63 13.43
N GLY A 102 1.38 -17.67 13.32
CA GLY A 102 2.65 -17.83 12.63
C GLY A 102 2.58 -17.82 11.10
N ASP A 103 1.40 -17.82 10.51
CA ASP A 103 1.19 -17.97 9.07
C ASP A 103 0.87 -16.64 8.34
N TYR A 104 0.62 -15.57 9.07
CA TYR A 104 0.28 -14.25 8.52
C TYR A 104 -0.83 -14.30 7.45
N ARG A 105 -1.81 -15.17 7.66
CA ARG A 105 -2.91 -15.46 6.71
C ARG A 105 -3.65 -14.22 6.22
N CYS A 106 -3.76 -13.18 7.04
CA CYS A 106 -4.44 -11.93 6.67
C CYS A 106 -3.77 -11.19 5.51
N ILE A 107 -2.46 -11.29 5.38
CA ILE A 107 -1.70 -10.72 4.26
C ILE A 107 -1.58 -11.73 3.13
N TRP A 108 -1.23 -12.97 3.43
CA TRP A 108 -1.01 -13.99 2.39
C TRP A 108 -2.28 -14.36 1.61
N SER A 109 -3.46 -14.11 2.18
CA SER A 109 -4.74 -14.32 1.48
C SER A 109 -5.08 -13.20 0.50
N ILE A 110 -4.33 -12.09 0.51
CA ILE A 110 -4.48 -11.03 -0.49
C ILE A 110 -3.58 -11.35 -1.67
N GLU A 111 -4.19 -11.84 -2.74
CA GLU A 111 -3.47 -12.20 -3.96
C GLU A 111 -3.17 -10.95 -4.83
N PRO A 112 -2.08 -10.94 -5.60
CA PRO A 112 -1.73 -9.84 -6.49
C PRO A 112 -2.87 -9.43 -7.44
N GLN A 113 -3.64 -10.40 -7.93
CA GLN A 113 -4.78 -10.12 -8.82
C GLN A 113 -5.85 -9.28 -8.14
N MET A 114 -6.09 -9.48 -6.84
CA MET A 114 -7.04 -8.66 -6.08
C MET A 114 -6.60 -7.20 -6.02
N ILE A 115 -5.29 -6.94 -5.92
CA ILE A 115 -4.72 -5.59 -5.95
C ILE A 115 -4.92 -4.97 -7.33
N LEU A 116 -4.58 -5.70 -8.40
CA LEU A 116 -4.75 -5.23 -9.78
C LEU A 116 -6.20 -4.89 -10.09
N ASP A 117 -7.14 -5.76 -9.74
CA ASP A 117 -8.57 -5.54 -9.95
C ASP A 117 -9.05 -4.27 -9.22
N ARG A 118 -8.51 -4.02 -8.04
CA ARG A 118 -8.84 -2.83 -7.26
C ARG A 118 -8.26 -1.56 -7.88
N VAL A 119 -7.02 -1.61 -8.37
CA VAL A 119 -6.37 -0.52 -9.11
C VAL A 119 -7.18 -0.17 -10.35
N GLU A 120 -7.52 -1.14 -11.19
CA GLU A 120 -8.32 -0.95 -12.40
C GLU A 120 -9.67 -0.30 -12.10
N ARG A 121 -10.32 -0.74 -11.03
CA ARG A 121 -11.60 -0.18 -10.59
C ARG A 121 -11.49 1.28 -10.16
N LEU A 122 -10.41 1.66 -9.44
CA LEU A 122 -10.20 3.05 -9.02
C LEU A 122 -9.82 3.94 -10.19
N VAL A 123 -8.91 3.50 -11.06
CA VAL A 123 -8.46 4.26 -12.24
C VAL A 123 -9.61 4.41 -13.25
N GLY A 124 -10.38 3.37 -13.49
CA GLY A 124 -11.53 3.41 -14.40
C GLY A 124 -12.65 4.37 -13.98
N LYS A 125 -12.78 4.66 -12.69
CA LYS A 125 -13.77 5.64 -12.17
C LYS A 125 -13.36 7.10 -12.38
N THR A 126 -12.11 7.36 -12.68
CA THR A 126 -11.60 8.73 -12.90
C THR A 126 -11.67 9.16 -14.36
N GLU A 127 -12.01 8.25 -15.25
CA GLU A 127 -12.31 8.51 -16.67
C GLU A 127 -13.80 8.77 -16.87
#